data_9c1f43c91f8e94dfb40854954240c14a
#
_entry.id   9c1f43c91f8e94dfb40854954240c14a
#
_cell.length_a   1.000
_cell.length_b   1.000
_cell.length_c   1.000
_cell.angle_alpha   90.00
_cell.angle_beta   90.00
_cell.angle_gamma   90.00
#
_symmetry.space_group_name_H-M   'P 1'
#
loop_
_entity.id
_entity.type
_entity.pdbx_description
1 polymer ?
#
loop_
_entity_poly.entity_id
_entity_poly.type
_entity_poly.pdbx_seq_one_letter_code
_entity_poly.pdbx_strand_id
1 'polypeptide(L)'
;MDFTIKTYRQLLATLLRQGFSFQTFADFIEKPGEKVIVLRHDVDRLPENSLVFAEIESGMGIKGTYYFRTVPESWNEEIIKQIAGMGHEIGYHYEDVSLAAKGQRAEGGRRKGIAGSKKYVVRSKKDNEGEYEGFLAEVAIESFTRNLDRLRQIVPVKTICMHGSPLSRWDSRLLWKYYDYRNFGIIGEPYFDLDFDKVLYLTDTGRRWDGDSFNIRDKAEGGRQKAVGGGSLSPTAHCLRPTAHRLQPSFHSTFDIIKATEEERLPPKVMMTFHPQRWTDKPLPWVRELVWQNVKNSVKYLMIRQKAVGIGQ
;
A
#
# COMPACT_ATOMS: atom_id res chain seq x y z
N MET A 1 -13.97 -18.64 11.53
CA MET A 1 -13.01 -18.47 10.39
C MET A 1 -12.61 -17.02 10.34
N ASP A 2 -11.36 -16.72 10.17
CA ASP A 2 -10.83 -15.36 10.00
C ASP A 2 -10.88 -14.92 8.51
N PHE A 3 -10.70 -13.62 8.23
CA PHE A 3 -10.78 -13.04 6.88
C PHE A 3 -12.12 -13.32 6.18
N THR A 4 -13.21 -13.22 6.93
CA THR A 4 -14.59 -13.31 6.46
C THR A 4 -15.30 -11.95 6.60
N ILE A 5 -16.33 -11.71 5.81
CA ILE A 5 -17.16 -10.51 5.92
C ILE A 5 -17.82 -10.42 7.32
N LYS A 6 -18.20 -11.58 7.87
CA LYS A 6 -18.72 -11.67 9.24
C LYS A 6 -17.68 -11.16 10.26
N THR A 7 -16.42 -11.62 10.14
CA THR A 7 -15.35 -11.19 11.06
C THR A 7 -15.03 -9.71 10.90
N TYR A 8 -15.08 -9.19 9.66
CA TYR A 8 -14.91 -7.76 9.40
C TYR A 8 -15.97 -6.91 10.11
N ARG A 9 -17.26 -7.28 9.95
CA ARG A 9 -18.37 -6.61 10.67
C ARG A 9 -18.18 -6.64 12.19
N GLN A 10 -17.75 -7.76 12.74
CA GLN A 10 -17.48 -7.91 14.18
C GLN A 10 -16.35 -6.97 14.63
N LEU A 11 -15.27 -6.86 13.87
CA LEU A 11 -14.17 -5.95 14.16
C LEU A 11 -14.66 -4.49 14.20
N LEU A 12 -15.35 -4.03 13.16
CA LEU A 12 -15.86 -2.66 13.09
C LEU A 12 -16.84 -2.35 14.25
N ALA A 13 -17.76 -3.27 14.53
CA ALA A 13 -18.72 -3.12 15.62
C ALA A 13 -18.02 -3.03 16.99
N THR A 14 -16.92 -3.79 17.19
CA THR A 14 -16.14 -3.74 18.43
C THR A 14 -15.41 -2.42 18.57
N LEU A 15 -14.79 -1.93 17.51
CA LEU A 15 -14.09 -0.63 17.49
C LEU A 15 -15.08 0.53 17.82
N LEU A 16 -16.28 0.52 17.20
CA LEU A 16 -17.32 1.50 17.50
C LEU A 16 -17.77 1.46 18.97
N ARG A 17 -18.04 0.25 19.50
CA ARG A 17 -18.43 0.09 20.92
C ARG A 17 -17.38 0.60 21.89
N GLN A 18 -16.10 0.49 21.50
CA GLN A 18 -14.99 1.00 22.30
C GLN A 18 -14.70 2.49 22.07
N GLY A 19 -15.59 3.20 21.36
CA GLY A 19 -15.54 4.65 21.20
C GLY A 19 -14.50 5.15 20.21
N PHE A 20 -14.03 4.32 19.29
CA PHE A 20 -13.22 4.80 18.17
C PHE A 20 -14.10 5.52 17.15
N SER A 21 -13.67 6.70 16.73
CA SER A 21 -14.17 7.36 15.52
C SER A 21 -13.47 6.82 14.29
N PHE A 22 -14.03 7.10 13.10
CA PHE A 22 -13.42 6.71 11.84
C PHE A 22 -13.22 7.94 10.97
N GLN A 23 -12.07 8.03 10.33
CA GLN A 23 -11.73 9.10 9.40
C GLN A 23 -11.19 8.51 8.10
N THR A 24 -11.47 9.21 6.99
CA THR A 24 -10.70 9.00 5.75
C THR A 24 -9.25 9.43 5.97
N PHE A 25 -8.34 9.00 5.11
CA PHE A 25 -6.94 9.42 5.24
C PHE A 25 -6.79 10.93 5.00
N ALA A 26 -7.55 11.49 4.06
CA ALA A 26 -7.58 12.93 3.83
C ALA A 26 -8.04 13.71 5.07
N ASP A 27 -9.17 13.30 5.70
CA ASP A 27 -9.64 13.94 6.93
C ASP A 27 -8.62 13.84 8.06
N PHE A 28 -7.96 12.67 8.18
CA PHE A 28 -6.94 12.43 9.20
C PHE A 28 -5.70 13.33 9.02
N ILE A 29 -5.25 13.54 7.77
CA ILE A 29 -4.12 14.45 7.48
C ILE A 29 -4.49 15.89 7.79
N GLU A 30 -5.71 16.32 7.45
CA GLU A 30 -6.17 17.70 7.72
C GLU A 30 -6.39 17.94 9.21
N LYS A 31 -7.06 17.02 9.91
CA LYS A 31 -7.37 17.15 11.35
C LYS A 31 -7.51 15.78 12.02
N PRO A 32 -6.42 15.21 12.54
CA PRO A 32 -6.48 13.89 13.17
C PRO A 32 -7.30 13.89 14.46
N GLY A 33 -8.25 12.94 14.56
CA GLY A 33 -9.03 12.70 15.76
C GLY A 33 -8.18 12.20 16.94
N GLU A 34 -8.71 12.29 18.16
CA GLU A 34 -8.01 11.83 19.37
C GLU A 34 -8.00 10.30 19.47
N LYS A 35 -9.17 9.67 19.31
CA LYS A 35 -9.35 8.21 19.32
C LYS A 35 -9.95 7.79 17.99
N VAL A 36 -9.09 7.38 17.03
CA VAL A 36 -9.47 7.28 15.62
C VAL A 36 -8.86 6.07 14.93
N ILE A 37 -9.67 5.46 14.08
CA ILE A 37 -9.26 4.45 13.10
C ILE A 37 -9.27 5.09 11.70
N VAL A 38 -8.18 4.93 10.97
CA VAL A 38 -8.13 5.20 9.53
C VAL A 38 -8.23 3.87 8.80
N LEU A 39 -9.35 3.63 8.12
CA LEU A 39 -9.52 2.45 7.27
C LEU A 39 -8.94 2.76 5.90
N ARG A 40 -7.95 1.99 5.50
CA ARG A 40 -7.32 2.01 4.20
C ARG A 40 -7.61 0.71 3.48
N HIS A 41 -8.12 0.80 2.25
CA HIS A 41 -8.41 -0.35 1.40
C HIS A 41 -7.56 -0.30 0.15
N ASP A 42 -6.67 -1.28 -0.02
CA ASP A 42 -5.86 -1.43 -1.22
C ASP A 42 -6.58 -2.35 -2.20
N VAL A 43 -7.22 -1.73 -3.19
CA VAL A 43 -8.00 -2.44 -4.21
C VAL A 43 -7.07 -2.94 -5.31
N ASP A 44 -6.41 -4.08 -5.05
CA ASP A 44 -5.48 -4.67 -6.02
C ASP A 44 -6.20 -5.36 -7.18
N ARG A 45 -7.37 -5.93 -6.90
CA ARG A 45 -8.22 -6.69 -7.83
C ARG A 45 -9.61 -6.93 -7.22
N LEU A 46 -10.54 -7.44 -8.01
CA LEU A 46 -11.90 -7.76 -7.57
C LEU A 46 -12.58 -6.57 -6.88
N PRO A 47 -12.79 -5.45 -7.59
CA PRO A 47 -13.36 -4.23 -7.01
C PRO A 47 -14.76 -4.46 -6.40
N GLU A 48 -15.48 -5.51 -6.81
CA GLU A 48 -16.76 -5.92 -6.22
C GLU A 48 -16.65 -6.24 -4.72
N ASN A 49 -15.52 -6.81 -4.29
CA ASN A 49 -15.29 -7.07 -2.87
C ASN A 49 -15.14 -5.75 -2.09
N SER A 50 -14.56 -4.72 -2.72
CA SER A 50 -14.42 -3.39 -2.11
C SER A 50 -15.76 -2.70 -1.96
N LEU A 51 -16.67 -2.88 -2.93
CA LEU A 51 -18.04 -2.38 -2.82
C LEU A 51 -18.77 -2.98 -1.60
N VAL A 52 -18.63 -4.28 -1.37
CA VAL A 52 -19.21 -4.95 -0.19
C VAL A 52 -18.67 -4.34 1.12
N PHE A 53 -17.38 -4.01 1.17
CA PHE A 53 -16.78 -3.34 2.33
C PHE A 53 -17.38 -1.94 2.53
N ALA A 54 -17.45 -1.15 1.46
CA ALA A 54 -17.99 0.20 1.51
C ALA A 54 -19.47 0.23 1.93
N GLU A 55 -20.30 -0.70 1.46
CA GLU A 55 -21.69 -0.85 1.89
C GLU A 55 -21.81 -1.16 3.39
N ILE A 56 -20.93 -2.03 3.90
CA ILE A 56 -20.92 -2.37 5.33
C ILE A 56 -20.53 -1.14 6.16
N GLU A 57 -19.46 -0.46 5.79
CA GLU A 57 -18.95 0.71 6.46
C GLU A 57 -19.98 1.84 6.45
N SER A 58 -20.53 2.16 5.28
CA SER A 58 -21.59 3.16 5.13
C SER A 58 -22.82 2.84 5.97
N GLY A 59 -23.26 1.56 5.99
CA GLY A 59 -24.36 1.10 6.82
C GLY A 59 -24.11 1.20 8.34
N MET A 60 -22.86 1.32 8.76
CA MET A 60 -22.43 1.54 10.14
C MET A 60 -22.06 3.01 10.43
N GLY A 61 -22.25 3.93 9.46
CA GLY A 61 -21.85 5.34 9.58
C GLY A 61 -20.34 5.58 9.52
N ILE A 62 -19.59 4.62 9.01
CA ILE A 62 -18.14 4.66 8.88
C ILE A 62 -17.75 5.16 7.49
N LYS A 63 -16.67 5.95 7.43
CA LYS A 63 -16.00 6.31 6.18
C LYS A 63 -14.59 5.75 6.17
N GLY A 64 -14.17 5.23 5.03
CA GLY A 64 -12.82 4.71 4.78
C GLY A 64 -12.22 5.30 3.50
N THR A 65 -10.96 4.97 3.22
CA THR A 65 -10.24 5.37 2.01
C THR A 65 -9.98 4.15 1.14
N TYR A 66 -10.31 4.26 -0.14
CA TYR A 66 -10.18 3.19 -1.14
C TYR A 66 -9.19 3.60 -2.21
N TYR A 67 -8.04 2.92 -2.27
CA TYR A 67 -7.00 3.16 -3.25
C TYR A 67 -7.15 2.21 -4.44
N PHE A 68 -7.48 2.76 -5.61
CA PHE A 68 -7.65 1.99 -6.84
C PHE A 68 -6.42 2.08 -7.72
N ARG A 69 -6.02 0.94 -8.30
CA ARG A 69 -5.03 0.87 -9.37
C ARG A 69 -5.70 1.16 -10.71
N THR A 70 -4.94 1.63 -11.69
CA THR A 70 -5.44 1.90 -13.05
C THR A 70 -5.28 0.71 -14.00
N VAL A 71 -5.20 -0.50 -13.45
CA VAL A 71 -5.10 -1.75 -14.20
C VAL A 71 -6.47 -2.46 -14.28
N PRO A 72 -6.71 -3.28 -15.32
CA PRO A 72 -8.03 -3.90 -15.55
C PRO A 72 -8.56 -4.69 -14.35
N GLU A 73 -7.69 -5.31 -13.57
CA GLU A 73 -8.07 -6.15 -12.42
C GLU A 73 -8.68 -5.35 -11.26
N SER A 74 -8.37 -4.06 -11.17
CA SER A 74 -8.81 -3.14 -10.11
C SER A 74 -9.80 -2.10 -10.62
N TRP A 75 -9.74 -1.72 -11.90
CA TRP A 75 -10.46 -0.59 -12.45
C TRP A 75 -11.91 -0.94 -12.79
N ASN A 76 -12.85 -0.31 -12.11
CA ASN A 76 -14.27 -0.35 -12.44
C ASN A 76 -14.91 1.00 -12.06
N GLU A 77 -15.26 1.81 -13.08
CA GLU A 77 -15.75 3.19 -12.90
C GLU A 77 -17.06 3.26 -12.13
N GLU A 78 -17.96 2.32 -12.36
CA GLU A 78 -19.25 2.27 -11.66
C GLU A 78 -19.06 1.99 -10.16
N ILE A 79 -18.19 1.04 -9.81
CA ILE A 79 -17.88 0.72 -8.43
C ILE A 79 -17.15 1.90 -7.75
N ILE A 80 -16.21 2.55 -8.43
CA ILE A 80 -15.52 3.74 -7.92
C ILE A 80 -16.54 4.84 -7.59
N LYS A 81 -17.49 5.13 -8.51
CA LYS A 81 -18.55 6.11 -8.28
C LYS A 81 -19.49 5.73 -7.13
N GLN A 82 -19.87 4.46 -7.04
CA GLN A 82 -20.74 3.97 -5.97
C GLN A 82 -20.06 4.12 -4.60
N ILE A 83 -18.79 3.73 -4.45
CA ILE A 83 -18.03 3.87 -3.21
C ILE A 83 -17.87 5.35 -2.84
N ALA A 84 -17.51 6.21 -3.79
CA ALA A 84 -17.45 7.65 -3.57
C ALA A 84 -18.82 8.25 -3.19
N GLY A 85 -19.92 7.80 -3.82
CA GLY A 85 -21.28 8.23 -3.53
C GLY A 85 -21.76 7.89 -2.12
N MET A 86 -21.19 6.87 -1.49
CA MET A 86 -21.41 6.53 -0.08
C MET A 86 -20.58 7.42 0.89
N GLY A 87 -19.78 8.35 0.37
CA GLY A 87 -18.97 9.30 1.14
C GLY A 87 -17.61 8.78 1.56
N HIS A 88 -17.13 7.67 0.98
CA HIS A 88 -15.76 7.21 1.15
C HIS A 88 -14.80 8.04 0.29
N GLU A 89 -13.55 8.13 0.74
CA GLU A 89 -12.47 8.72 -0.04
C GLU A 89 -11.98 7.74 -1.09
N ILE A 90 -11.75 8.24 -2.30
CA ILE A 90 -11.06 7.52 -3.36
C ILE A 90 -9.66 8.08 -3.54
N GLY A 91 -8.66 7.21 -3.53
CA GLY A 91 -7.28 7.54 -3.78
C GLY A 91 -6.67 6.74 -4.93
N TYR A 92 -5.52 7.20 -5.45
CA TYR A 92 -4.79 6.50 -6.49
C TYR A 92 -3.74 5.55 -5.90
N HIS A 93 -3.88 4.25 -6.19
CA HIS A 93 -2.91 3.21 -5.81
C HIS A 93 -1.83 3.07 -6.88
N TYR A 94 -0.81 3.95 -6.83
CA TYR A 94 0.15 4.13 -7.90
C TYR A 94 1.24 3.03 -7.92
N GLU A 95 1.59 2.56 -9.12
CA GLU A 95 2.66 1.59 -9.38
C GLU A 95 3.50 1.91 -10.63
N ASP A 96 3.47 3.16 -11.06
CA ASP A 96 3.94 3.63 -12.36
C ASP A 96 5.41 3.34 -12.61
N VAL A 97 6.29 3.42 -11.60
CA VAL A 97 7.70 3.04 -11.72
C VAL A 97 7.86 1.56 -12.05
N SER A 98 7.07 0.70 -11.40
CA SER A 98 7.10 -0.74 -11.64
C SER A 98 6.61 -1.08 -13.05
N LEU A 99 5.61 -0.35 -13.54
CA LEU A 99 5.07 -0.51 -14.91
C LEU A 99 6.07 0.02 -15.95
N ALA A 100 6.67 1.19 -15.73
CA ALA A 100 7.71 1.73 -16.61
C ALA A 100 8.91 0.77 -16.72
N ALA A 101 9.38 0.22 -15.60
CA ALA A 101 10.49 -0.74 -15.62
C ALA A 101 10.16 -2.05 -16.34
N LYS A 102 8.90 -2.51 -16.27
CA LYS A 102 8.42 -3.70 -17.02
C LYS A 102 8.34 -3.39 -18.53
N GLY A 103 7.83 -2.23 -18.91
CA GLY A 103 7.76 -1.78 -20.31
C GLY A 103 9.13 -1.75 -20.96
N GLN A 104 10.13 -1.18 -20.30
CA GLN A 104 11.51 -1.13 -20.79
C GLN A 104 12.14 -2.53 -21.00
N ARG A 105 11.84 -3.51 -20.14
CA ARG A 105 12.28 -4.90 -20.31
C ARG A 105 11.63 -5.59 -21.52
N ALA A 106 10.36 -5.28 -21.80
CA ALA A 106 9.63 -5.85 -22.93
C ALA A 106 10.11 -5.29 -24.28
N GLU A 107 10.56 -4.02 -24.32
CA GLU A 107 11.09 -3.38 -25.52
C GLU A 107 12.49 -3.85 -25.91
N GLY A 108 13.30 -4.32 -24.93
CA GLY A 108 14.58 -4.99 -25.19
C GLY A 108 14.42 -6.33 -25.95
N GLY A 109 13.23 -6.89 -26.01
CA GLY A 109 12.81 -8.06 -26.77
C GLY A 109 11.66 -7.73 -27.71
N ARG A 110 11.96 -7.18 -28.90
CA ARG A 110 11.05 -6.95 -30.05
C ARG A 110 9.53 -7.02 -29.76
N ARG A 111 8.94 -5.95 -29.24
CA ARG A 111 7.52 -5.61 -29.45
C ARG A 111 7.35 -4.10 -29.47
N LYS A 112 6.73 -3.58 -30.56
CA LYS A 112 6.32 -2.19 -30.70
C LYS A 112 5.18 -1.91 -29.72
N GLY A 113 5.41 -1.11 -28.69
CA GLY A 113 4.41 -0.61 -27.74
C GLY A 113 4.36 0.92 -27.82
N ILE A 114 3.16 1.46 -27.80
CA ILE A 114 2.82 2.88 -27.96
C ILE A 114 3.19 3.62 -26.68
N ALA A 115 4.30 4.34 -26.67
CA ALA A 115 4.59 5.51 -25.83
C ALA A 115 5.75 6.26 -26.47
N GLY A 116 5.64 7.57 -26.52
CA GLY A 116 6.58 8.47 -27.18
C GLY A 116 8.05 8.14 -26.91
N SER A 117 8.71 7.82 -27.94
CA SER A 117 10.05 7.33 -28.15
C SER A 117 11.17 8.10 -27.43
N LYS A 118 11.45 7.76 -26.17
CA LYS A 118 12.79 7.92 -25.62
C LYS A 118 13.33 6.53 -25.29
N LYS A 119 14.29 6.04 -26.08
CA LYS A 119 15.02 4.80 -25.84
C LYS A 119 16.22 5.07 -24.96
N TYR A 120 16.27 4.51 -23.76
CA TYR A 120 17.50 4.46 -22.99
C TYR A 120 18.32 3.23 -23.43
N VAL A 121 19.47 3.47 -24.03
CA VAL A 121 20.41 2.39 -24.39
C VAL A 121 21.41 2.22 -23.27
N VAL A 122 21.24 1.18 -22.45
CA VAL A 122 22.22 0.80 -21.43
C VAL A 122 23.49 0.33 -22.11
N ARG A 123 24.52 1.16 -22.14
CA ARG A 123 25.85 0.82 -22.75
C ARG A 123 26.76 0.04 -21.80
N SER A 124 26.55 0.04 -20.50
CA SER A 124 27.26 -0.85 -19.57
C SER A 124 26.48 -1.03 -18.24
N LYS A 125 26.70 -2.19 -17.58
CA LYS A 125 25.99 -2.56 -16.35
C LYS A 125 26.49 -1.83 -15.09
N LYS A 126 27.51 -1.01 -15.14
CA LYS A 126 28.16 -0.43 -13.96
C LYS A 126 28.10 1.09 -13.83
N ASP A 127 27.88 1.85 -14.91
CA ASP A 127 28.23 3.27 -14.88
C ASP A 127 27.10 4.27 -14.63
N ASN A 128 25.79 3.86 -14.63
CA ASN A 128 24.70 4.85 -14.57
C ASN A 128 23.42 4.39 -13.87
N GLU A 129 23.49 3.79 -12.67
CA GLU A 129 22.27 3.44 -11.92
C GLU A 129 21.44 4.70 -11.64
N GLY A 130 22.06 5.82 -11.30
CA GLY A 130 21.39 7.09 -11.03
C GLY A 130 20.74 7.74 -12.27
N GLU A 131 21.39 7.66 -13.44
CA GLU A 131 20.79 8.14 -14.70
C GLU A 131 19.58 7.28 -15.10
N TYR A 132 19.68 5.97 -14.90
CA TYR A 132 18.56 5.07 -15.18
C TYR A 132 17.39 5.28 -14.21
N GLU A 133 17.65 5.57 -12.93
CA GLU A 133 16.62 5.96 -11.97
C GLU A 133 15.91 7.24 -12.40
N GLY A 134 16.66 8.27 -12.79
CA GLY A 134 16.11 9.53 -13.29
C GLY A 134 15.25 9.34 -14.53
N PHE A 135 15.73 8.54 -15.50
CA PHE A 135 14.96 8.19 -16.69
C PHE A 135 13.67 7.43 -16.35
N LEU A 136 13.74 6.44 -15.44
CA LEU A 136 12.53 5.73 -15.00
C LEU A 136 11.54 6.66 -14.30
N ALA A 137 12.02 7.60 -13.51
CA ALA A 137 11.18 8.58 -12.86
C ALA A 137 10.50 9.51 -13.88
N GLU A 138 11.22 9.94 -14.93
CA GLU A 138 10.67 10.75 -16.04
C GLU A 138 9.54 10.02 -16.78
N VAL A 139 9.75 8.75 -17.14
CA VAL A 139 8.73 7.93 -17.81
C VAL A 139 7.54 7.65 -16.89
N ALA A 140 7.83 7.38 -15.62
CA ALA A 140 6.81 7.02 -14.64
C ALA A 140 5.95 8.22 -14.23
N ILE A 141 6.50 9.44 -14.17
CA ILE A 141 5.70 10.62 -13.80
C ILE A 141 4.69 10.98 -14.90
N GLU A 142 5.03 10.80 -16.18
CA GLU A 142 4.08 10.98 -17.26
C GLU A 142 2.89 9.98 -17.17
N SER A 143 3.20 8.73 -16.81
CA SER A 143 2.18 7.70 -16.58
C SER A 143 1.32 8.03 -15.36
N PHE A 144 1.96 8.41 -14.25
CA PHE A 144 1.31 8.80 -13.01
C PHE A 144 0.32 9.96 -13.25
N THR A 145 0.76 11.03 -13.91
CA THR A 145 -0.09 12.19 -14.21
C THR A 145 -1.31 11.77 -15.00
N ARG A 146 -1.10 11.03 -16.10
CA ARG A 146 -2.19 10.54 -16.95
C ARG A 146 -3.19 9.66 -16.20
N ASN A 147 -2.69 8.78 -15.33
CA ASN A 147 -3.53 7.87 -14.54
C ASN A 147 -4.30 8.61 -13.44
N LEU A 148 -3.65 9.57 -12.78
CA LEU A 148 -4.28 10.44 -11.78
C LEU A 148 -5.39 11.29 -12.43
N ASP A 149 -5.12 11.90 -13.58
CA ASP A 149 -6.10 12.69 -14.33
C ASP A 149 -7.29 11.84 -14.78
N ARG A 150 -7.03 10.61 -15.24
CA ARG A 150 -8.09 9.66 -15.58
C ARG A 150 -9.00 9.35 -14.39
N LEU A 151 -8.45 9.13 -13.20
CA LEU A 151 -9.24 8.89 -12.00
C LEU A 151 -10.00 10.14 -11.57
N ARG A 152 -9.39 11.32 -11.70
CA ARG A 152 -10.02 12.63 -11.40
C ARG A 152 -11.16 13.01 -12.32
N GLN A 153 -11.23 12.43 -13.52
CA GLN A 153 -12.41 12.59 -14.39
C GLN A 153 -13.65 11.88 -13.84
N ILE A 154 -13.47 10.93 -12.91
CA ILE A 154 -14.57 10.15 -12.33
C ILE A 154 -14.94 10.71 -10.95
N VAL A 155 -13.94 10.95 -10.07
CA VAL A 155 -14.12 11.38 -8.69
C VAL A 155 -12.96 12.28 -8.25
N PRO A 156 -13.14 13.14 -7.23
CA PRO A 156 -12.04 13.88 -6.62
C PRO A 156 -11.01 12.92 -6.02
N VAL A 157 -9.71 13.21 -6.23
CA VAL A 157 -8.59 12.44 -5.65
C VAL A 157 -7.66 13.41 -4.94
N LYS A 158 -7.59 13.30 -3.61
CA LYS A 158 -6.75 14.11 -2.73
C LYS A 158 -5.52 13.36 -2.22
N THR A 159 -5.60 12.04 -2.10
CA THR A 159 -4.49 11.24 -1.57
C THR A 159 -4.09 10.12 -2.52
N ILE A 160 -2.87 9.66 -2.38
CA ILE A 160 -2.30 8.56 -3.14
C ILE A 160 -1.69 7.54 -2.19
N CYS A 161 -1.48 6.33 -2.67
CA CYS A 161 -0.77 5.31 -1.91
C CYS A 161 0.02 4.40 -2.84
N MET A 162 1.24 4.07 -2.47
CA MET A 162 2.08 3.19 -3.25
C MET A 162 1.57 1.74 -3.26
N HIS A 163 1.42 1.15 -4.45
CA HIS A 163 1.25 -0.29 -4.60
C HIS A 163 2.57 -1.04 -4.40
N GLY A 164 2.61 -1.96 -3.46
CA GLY A 164 3.76 -2.81 -3.21
C GLY A 164 3.97 -3.83 -4.33
N SER A 165 5.08 -3.75 -5.06
CA SER A 165 5.45 -4.73 -6.10
C SER A 165 6.68 -5.54 -5.65
N PRO A 166 6.53 -6.64 -4.90
CA PRO A 166 7.65 -7.35 -4.26
C PRO A 166 8.64 -7.98 -5.25
N LEU A 167 8.23 -8.20 -6.49
CA LEU A 167 9.06 -8.74 -7.56
C LEU A 167 9.73 -7.63 -8.40
N SER A 168 9.37 -6.38 -8.22
CA SER A 168 10.03 -5.26 -8.88
C SER A 168 11.33 -4.92 -8.15
N ARG A 169 12.39 -4.68 -8.89
CA ARG A 169 13.63 -4.10 -8.37
C ARG A 169 13.41 -2.66 -7.90
N TRP A 170 12.48 -1.95 -8.55
CA TRP A 170 12.22 -0.54 -8.35
C TRP A 170 11.00 -0.32 -7.48
N ASP A 171 11.14 0.59 -6.53
CA ASP A 171 10.07 1.04 -5.65
C ASP A 171 9.36 2.23 -6.29
N SER A 172 8.02 2.28 -6.25
CA SER A 172 7.27 3.39 -6.84
C SER A 172 7.46 4.71 -6.07
N ARG A 173 7.96 4.67 -4.82
CA ARG A 173 8.40 5.86 -4.08
C ARG A 173 9.55 6.60 -4.76
N LEU A 174 10.26 5.95 -5.71
CA LEU A 174 11.30 6.59 -6.53
C LEU A 174 10.82 7.87 -7.21
N LEU A 175 9.53 7.97 -7.57
CA LEU A 175 8.95 9.19 -8.14
C LEU A 175 9.22 10.41 -7.24
N TRP A 176 9.04 10.23 -5.95
CA TRP A 176 9.09 11.32 -4.97
C TRP A 176 10.52 11.67 -4.52
N LYS A 177 11.52 11.00 -5.07
CA LYS A 177 12.92 11.42 -5.02
C LYS A 177 13.21 12.54 -6.03
N TYR A 178 12.45 12.60 -7.12
CA TYR A 178 12.65 13.53 -8.25
C TYR A 178 11.54 14.57 -8.36
N TYR A 179 10.35 14.29 -7.84
CA TYR A 179 9.16 15.14 -7.93
C TYR A 179 8.50 15.29 -6.56
N ASP A 180 7.68 16.33 -6.40
CA ASP A 180 6.83 16.49 -5.22
C ASP A 180 5.38 16.21 -5.61
N TYR A 181 4.73 15.22 -4.97
CA TYR A 181 3.32 14.89 -5.22
C TYR A 181 2.37 16.03 -4.86
N ARG A 182 2.79 16.97 -4.00
CA ARG A 182 2.01 18.16 -3.66
C ARG A 182 1.77 19.06 -4.87
N ASN A 183 2.71 19.07 -5.83
CA ASN A 183 2.55 19.79 -7.09
C ASN A 183 1.45 19.26 -7.98
N PHE A 184 0.96 18.05 -7.69
CA PHE A 184 -0.20 17.44 -8.35
C PHE A 184 -1.50 17.62 -7.55
N GLY A 185 -1.51 18.49 -6.51
CA GLY A 185 -2.66 18.71 -5.65
C GLY A 185 -2.99 17.52 -4.74
N ILE A 186 -1.99 16.70 -4.42
CA ILE A 186 -2.09 15.61 -3.46
C ILE A 186 -1.67 16.12 -2.08
N ILE A 187 -2.52 15.87 -1.07
CA ILE A 187 -2.28 16.33 0.30
C ILE A 187 -1.60 15.28 1.18
N GLY A 188 -1.61 14.02 0.76
CA GLY A 188 -1.01 12.96 1.56
C GLY A 188 -0.75 11.64 0.83
N GLU A 189 0.30 10.98 1.29
CA GLU A 189 0.72 9.61 0.94
C GLU A 189 1.09 8.87 2.24
N PRO A 190 0.46 7.73 2.58
CA PRO A 190 0.62 7.09 3.89
C PRO A 190 2.05 6.76 4.30
N TYR A 191 2.93 6.44 3.35
CA TYR A 191 4.33 6.12 3.67
C TYR A 191 5.19 7.35 4.00
N PHE A 192 4.75 8.56 3.60
CA PHE A 192 5.50 9.81 3.83
C PHE A 192 4.86 10.70 4.90
N ASP A 193 3.51 10.69 4.97
CA ASP A 193 2.78 11.65 5.81
C ASP A 193 2.17 11.01 7.07
N LEU A 194 2.32 9.70 7.28
CA LEU A 194 1.91 9.05 8.53
C LEU A 194 3.07 8.98 9.51
N ASP A 195 2.85 9.54 10.71
CA ASP A 195 3.80 9.41 11.83
C ASP A 195 3.64 8.02 12.50
N PHE A 196 4.45 7.07 12.08
CA PHE A 196 4.43 5.69 12.59
C PHE A 196 4.86 5.55 14.06
N ASP A 197 5.40 6.59 14.68
CA ASP A 197 5.68 6.61 16.12
C ASP A 197 4.42 6.92 16.94
N LYS A 198 3.44 7.59 16.32
CA LYS A 198 2.17 8.00 16.95
C LYS A 198 0.96 7.20 16.48
N VAL A 199 1.06 6.54 15.33
CA VAL A 199 -0.03 5.77 14.73
C VAL A 199 0.37 4.31 14.60
N LEU A 200 -0.37 3.43 15.23
CA LEU A 200 -0.20 1.99 15.02
C LEU A 200 -0.65 1.61 13.61
N TYR A 201 0.25 0.99 12.84
CA TYR A 201 -0.04 0.53 11.50
C TYR A 201 -0.25 -0.98 11.48
N LEU A 202 -1.41 -1.41 11.02
CA LEU A 202 -1.79 -2.81 10.87
C LEU A 202 -2.14 -3.11 9.40
N THR A 203 -1.73 -4.26 8.90
CA THR A 203 -2.07 -4.69 7.54
C THR A 203 -2.38 -6.18 7.48
N ASP A 204 -3.39 -6.56 6.69
CA ASP A 204 -3.79 -7.95 6.44
C ASP A 204 -2.92 -8.67 5.40
N THR A 205 -1.70 -8.17 5.18
CA THR A 205 -0.76 -8.71 4.18
C THR A 205 -0.46 -10.19 4.44
N GLY A 206 -0.71 -11.02 3.43
CA GLY A 206 -0.52 -12.47 3.53
C GLY A 206 -1.58 -13.19 4.38
N ARG A 207 -2.72 -12.56 4.65
CA ARG A 207 -3.77 -13.02 5.57
C ARG A 207 -3.27 -13.20 6.99
N ARG A 208 -2.45 -12.25 7.43
CA ARG A 208 -1.92 -12.12 8.79
C ARG A 208 -1.77 -10.65 9.11
N TRP A 209 -1.93 -10.29 10.36
CA TRP A 209 -1.80 -8.91 10.84
C TRP A 209 -0.38 -8.56 11.33
N ASP A 210 0.48 -9.57 11.48
CA ASP A 210 1.91 -9.46 11.82
C ASP A 210 2.80 -9.37 10.57
N GLY A 211 2.32 -8.69 9.53
CA GLY A 211 2.90 -8.65 8.18
C GLY A 211 4.35 -8.17 8.08
N ASP A 212 4.91 -7.55 9.11
CA ASP A 212 6.32 -7.12 9.16
C ASP A 212 7.32 -8.28 9.02
N SER A 213 6.90 -9.50 9.38
CA SER A 213 7.72 -10.71 9.21
C SER A 213 7.93 -11.11 7.75
N PHE A 214 7.10 -10.61 6.82
CA PHE A 214 7.08 -11.02 5.40
C PHE A 214 7.35 -9.87 4.42
N ASN A 215 7.68 -8.68 4.90
CA ASN A 215 8.02 -7.56 4.02
C ASN A 215 9.49 -7.62 3.60
N ILE A 216 9.73 -8.05 2.36
CA ILE A 216 11.08 -8.24 1.80
C ILE A 216 11.85 -6.92 1.71
N ARG A 217 11.16 -5.79 1.49
CA ARG A 217 11.79 -4.48 1.28
C ARG A 217 12.30 -3.87 2.58
N ASP A 218 11.50 -3.89 3.62
CA ASP A 218 11.88 -3.29 4.91
C ASP A 218 13.11 -3.98 5.52
N LYS A 219 13.25 -5.32 5.32
CA LYS A 219 14.43 -6.07 5.75
C LYS A 219 15.70 -5.80 4.92
N ALA A 220 15.55 -5.55 3.62
CA ALA A 220 16.68 -5.23 2.74
C ALA A 220 17.24 -3.83 3.00
N GLU A 221 16.41 -2.86 3.35
CA GLU A 221 16.81 -1.50 3.68
C GLU A 221 17.49 -1.40 5.06
N GLY A 222 17.01 -2.14 6.06
CA GLY A 222 17.65 -2.23 7.38
C GLY A 222 19.06 -2.83 7.37
N GLY A 223 19.38 -3.69 6.40
CA GLY A 223 20.71 -4.24 6.20
C GLY A 223 21.72 -3.28 5.56
N ARG A 224 21.25 -2.33 4.72
CA ARG A 224 22.14 -1.35 4.04
C ARG A 224 22.57 -0.19 4.95
N GLN A 225 21.80 0.15 5.98
CA GLN A 225 22.14 1.28 6.87
C GLN A 225 23.31 1.03 7.80
N LYS A 226 23.75 -0.22 8.02
CA LYS A 226 24.95 -0.51 8.83
C LYS A 226 26.27 -0.21 8.14
N ALA A 227 26.29 0.16 6.87
CA ALA A 227 27.51 0.26 6.06
C ALA A 227 27.92 1.68 5.62
N VAL A 228 27.16 2.75 5.94
CA VAL A 228 27.54 4.11 5.50
C VAL A 228 27.53 5.08 6.70
N GLY A 229 28.66 5.15 7.35
CA GLY A 229 29.00 6.24 8.26
C GLY A 229 29.55 7.42 7.45
N GLY A 230 28.97 8.61 7.67
CA GLY A 230 29.56 9.91 7.38
C GLY A 230 29.16 10.59 6.08
N GLY A 231 28.42 11.70 6.19
CA GLY A 231 28.39 12.75 5.18
C GLY A 231 27.02 13.35 4.88
N SER A 232 26.82 14.60 5.34
CA SER A 232 25.95 15.66 4.84
C SER A 232 24.45 15.40 4.62
N LEU A 233 23.65 16.08 5.42
CA LEU A 233 22.20 16.14 5.42
C LEU A 233 21.64 16.77 4.13
N SER A 234 20.90 15.98 3.37
CA SER A 234 19.95 16.45 2.36
C SER A 234 18.52 16.25 2.89
N PRO A 235 17.56 17.17 2.67
CA PRO A 235 16.22 17.16 3.29
C PRO A 235 15.29 16.00 2.89
N THR A 236 15.71 15.12 2.00
CA THR A 236 14.92 14.01 1.46
C THR A 236 15.14 12.66 2.14
N ALA A 237 15.86 12.62 3.26
CA ALA A 237 16.24 11.37 3.94
C ALA A 237 15.22 10.85 4.97
N HIS A 238 13.96 11.32 4.98
CA HIS A 238 12.98 10.98 6.02
C HIS A 238 11.91 9.98 5.57
N CYS A 239 12.28 8.91 4.88
CA CYS A 239 11.32 7.83 4.63
C CYS A 239 11.87 6.45 4.99
N LEU A 240 12.47 6.39 6.16
CA LEU A 240 12.80 5.13 6.80
C LEU A 240 11.74 4.89 7.86
N ARG A 241 11.06 3.74 7.82
CA ARG A 241 10.36 3.29 9.03
C ARG A 241 11.36 3.40 10.17
N PRO A 242 11.00 4.10 11.27
CA PRO A 242 11.87 4.15 12.42
C PRO A 242 12.13 2.72 12.87
N THR A 243 13.39 2.35 13.01
CA THR A 243 13.84 1.10 13.65
C THR A 243 13.60 1.12 15.16
N ALA A 244 12.74 2.01 15.65
CA ALA A 244 12.20 1.96 16.99
C ALA A 244 11.24 0.77 17.09
N HIS A 245 11.77 -0.43 17.28
CA HIS A 245 11.07 -1.56 17.87
C HIS A 245 10.66 -1.21 19.32
N ARG A 246 9.85 -0.17 19.49
CA ARG A 246 8.96 -0.13 20.63
C ARG A 246 8.04 -1.31 20.45
N LEU A 247 7.88 -2.12 21.49
CA LEU A 247 6.99 -3.27 21.61
C LEU A 247 5.59 -2.92 21.06
N GLN A 248 5.43 -2.91 19.73
CA GLN A 248 4.14 -2.77 19.10
C GLN A 248 3.42 -4.11 19.28
N PRO A 249 2.15 -4.11 19.69
CA PRO A 249 1.41 -5.34 19.83
C PRO A 249 1.39 -6.08 18.49
N SER A 250 1.84 -7.34 18.50
CA SER A 250 1.78 -8.22 17.35
C SER A 250 0.46 -8.97 17.37
N PHE A 251 -0.29 -8.92 16.27
CA PHE A 251 -1.56 -9.61 16.12
C PHE A 251 -1.44 -10.64 15.00
N HIS A 252 -1.82 -11.89 15.27
CA HIS A 252 -1.82 -12.95 14.24
C HIS A 252 -3.15 -13.00 13.49
N SER A 253 -4.26 -12.77 14.19
CA SER A 253 -5.61 -12.88 13.66
C SER A 253 -6.42 -11.60 13.92
N THR A 254 -7.52 -11.45 13.20
CA THR A 254 -8.51 -10.39 13.44
C THR A 254 -9.13 -10.53 14.84
N PHE A 255 -9.23 -11.74 15.36
CA PHE A 255 -9.75 -12.01 16.72
C PHE A 255 -8.82 -11.48 17.81
N ASP A 256 -7.48 -11.48 17.56
CA ASP A 256 -6.52 -10.87 18.49
C ASP A 256 -6.70 -9.36 18.56
N ILE A 257 -6.99 -8.71 17.42
CA ILE A 257 -7.28 -7.28 17.38
C ILE A 257 -8.60 -6.99 18.10
N ILE A 258 -9.65 -7.78 17.85
CA ILE A 258 -10.95 -7.65 18.55
C ILE A 258 -10.74 -7.75 20.05
N LYS A 259 -10.03 -8.78 20.52
CA LYS A 259 -9.73 -8.98 21.93
C LYS A 259 -8.93 -7.82 22.51
N ALA A 260 -7.89 -7.36 21.82
CA ALA A 260 -7.09 -6.22 22.25
C ALA A 260 -7.90 -4.92 22.32
N THR A 261 -8.88 -4.77 21.43
CA THR A 261 -9.82 -3.64 21.44
C THR A 261 -10.72 -3.70 22.66
N GLU A 262 -11.29 -4.87 22.98
CA GLU A 262 -12.16 -5.10 24.14
C GLU A 262 -11.42 -4.92 25.47
N GLU A 263 -10.13 -5.24 25.50
CA GLU A 263 -9.23 -5.07 26.64
C GLU A 263 -8.58 -3.67 26.70
N GLU A 264 -9.01 -2.73 25.84
CA GLU A 264 -8.50 -1.35 25.75
C GLU A 264 -6.97 -1.26 25.54
N ARG A 265 -6.37 -2.27 24.87
CA ARG A 265 -4.93 -2.34 24.60
C ARG A 265 -4.52 -1.72 23.27
N LEU A 266 -5.47 -1.32 22.41
CA LEU A 266 -5.15 -0.59 21.20
C LEU A 266 -4.79 0.87 21.51
N PRO A 267 -3.75 1.42 20.89
CA PRO A 267 -3.46 2.84 21.00
C PRO A 267 -4.58 3.69 20.36
N PRO A 268 -4.66 4.98 20.72
CA PRO A 268 -5.79 5.81 20.29
C PRO A 268 -5.80 6.11 18.80
N LYS A 269 -4.67 5.97 18.10
CA LYS A 269 -4.60 6.22 16.65
C LYS A 269 -4.09 4.97 15.94
N VAL A 270 -4.91 4.43 15.04
CA VAL A 270 -4.59 3.20 14.31
C VAL A 270 -4.94 3.37 12.83
N MET A 271 -4.03 3.03 11.95
CA MET A 271 -4.33 2.81 10.54
C MET A 271 -4.41 1.31 10.27
N MET A 272 -5.52 0.87 9.72
CA MET A 272 -5.74 -0.53 9.32
C MET A 272 -5.84 -0.65 7.81
N THR A 273 -4.91 -1.39 7.21
CA THR A 273 -4.90 -1.64 5.77
C THR A 273 -5.52 -2.99 5.46
N PHE A 274 -6.57 -2.96 4.66
CA PHE A 274 -7.30 -4.12 4.17
C PHE A 274 -7.06 -4.31 2.67
N HIS A 275 -7.05 -5.57 2.26
CA HIS A 275 -7.12 -5.95 0.86
C HIS A 275 -8.44 -6.69 0.65
N PRO A 276 -9.52 -6.03 0.22
CA PRO A 276 -10.87 -6.58 0.19
C PRO A 276 -11.00 -7.90 -0.57
N GLN A 277 -10.17 -8.11 -1.59
CA GLN A 277 -10.12 -9.36 -2.35
C GLN A 277 -9.71 -10.60 -1.54
N ARG A 278 -9.21 -10.43 -0.31
CA ARG A 278 -8.81 -11.54 0.58
C ARG A 278 -9.92 -11.97 1.54
N TRP A 279 -11.03 -11.21 1.58
CA TRP A 279 -12.11 -11.36 2.53
C TRP A 279 -13.37 -11.89 1.83
N THR A 280 -13.92 -13.00 2.32
CA THR A 280 -15.13 -13.57 1.75
C THR A 280 -15.76 -14.57 2.69
N ASP A 281 -17.10 -14.63 2.72
CA ASP A 281 -17.86 -15.69 3.41
C ASP A 281 -18.06 -16.95 2.55
N LYS A 282 -17.71 -16.89 1.26
CA LYS A 282 -17.85 -18.04 0.34
C LYS A 282 -16.74 -19.04 0.61
N PRO A 283 -17.05 -20.32 0.95
CA PRO A 283 -16.03 -21.29 1.38
C PRO A 283 -14.95 -21.58 0.33
N LEU A 284 -15.34 -21.80 -0.93
CA LEU A 284 -14.37 -22.14 -1.99
C LEU A 284 -13.40 -21.00 -2.30
N PRO A 285 -13.82 -19.74 -2.55
CA PRO A 285 -12.91 -18.61 -2.66
C PRO A 285 -12.03 -18.42 -1.42
N TRP A 286 -12.59 -18.61 -0.22
CA TRP A 286 -11.85 -18.49 1.03
C TRP A 286 -10.71 -19.51 1.13
N VAL A 287 -10.97 -20.81 0.85
CA VAL A 287 -9.95 -21.86 0.85
C VAL A 287 -8.90 -21.59 -0.23
N ARG A 288 -9.34 -21.24 -1.45
CA ARG A 288 -8.44 -20.93 -2.56
C ARG A 288 -7.48 -19.79 -2.20
N GLU A 289 -7.98 -18.71 -1.62
CA GLU A 289 -7.16 -17.56 -1.21
C GLU A 289 -6.21 -17.96 -0.06
N LEU A 290 -6.67 -18.77 0.91
CA LEU A 290 -5.83 -19.27 2.00
C LEU A 290 -4.63 -20.07 1.46
N VAL A 291 -4.88 -21.05 0.58
CA VAL A 291 -3.82 -21.85 -0.02
C VAL A 291 -2.86 -20.99 -0.82
N TRP A 292 -3.40 -20.09 -1.64
CA TRP A 292 -2.59 -19.21 -2.48
C TRP A 292 -1.69 -18.26 -1.67
N GLN A 293 -2.20 -17.68 -0.58
CA GLN A 293 -1.40 -16.82 0.29
C GLN A 293 -0.31 -17.60 1.04
N ASN A 294 -0.61 -18.82 1.50
CA ASN A 294 0.40 -19.67 2.14
C ASN A 294 1.53 -20.06 1.17
N VAL A 295 1.21 -20.39 -0.07
CA VAL A 295 2.22 -20.63 -1.12
C VAL A 295 3.08 -19.38 -1.35
N LYS A 296 2.45 -18.22 -1.51
CA LYS A 296 3.17 -16.92 -1.67
C LYS A 296 4.07 -16.61 -0.47
N ASN A 297 3.58 -16.82 0.74
CA ASN A 297 4.34 -16.57 1.97
C ASN A 297 5.56 -17.50 2.05
N SER A 298 5.40 -18.79 1.69
CA SER A 298 6.52 -19.74 1.64
C SER A 298 7.57 -19.35 0.60
N VAL A 299 7.13 -18.97 -0.60
CA VAL A 299 8.05 -18.47 -1.65
C VAL A 299 8.78 -17.20 -1.18
N LYS A 300 8.07 -16.23 -0.59
CA LYS A 300 8.69 -15.01 -0.05
C LYS A 300 9.72 -15.34 1.03
N TYR A 301 9.41 -16.25 1.94
CA TYR A 301 10.34 -16.70 2.98
C TYR A 301 11.63 -17.29 2.39
N LEU A 302 11.51 -18.16 1.40
CA LEU A 302 12.66 -18.74 0.69
C LEU A 302 13.51 -17.66 0.00
N MET A 303 12.87 -16.70 -0.68
CA MET A 303 13.57 -15.58 -1.33
C MET A 303 14.33 -14.68 -0.35
N ILE A 304 13.74 -14.41 0.83
CA ILE A 304 14.41 -13.65 1.90
C ILE A 304 15.64 -14.41 2.39
N ARG A 305 15.51 -15.72 2.60
CA ARG A 305 16.60 -16.56 3.08
C ARG A 305 17.77 -16.65 2.08
N GLN A 306 17.45 -16.78 0.78
CA GLN A 306 18.46 -16.77 -0.28
C GLN A 306 19.22 -15.44 -0.37
N LYS A 307 18.51 -14.30 -0.23
CA LYS A 307 19.16 -12.98 -0.21
C LYS A 307 20.06 -12.79 1.02
N ALA A 308 19.65 -13.31 2.17
CA ALA A 308 20.46 -13.24 3.39
C ALA A 308 21.76 -14.07 3.30
N VAL A 309 21.73 -15.22 2.60
CA VAL A 309 22.90 -16.09 2.39
C VAL A 309 23.82 -15.53 1.29
N GLY A 310 23.29 -14.86 0.26
CA GLY A 310 24.07 -14.26 -0.82
C GLY A 310 24.80 -12.95 -0.49
N ILE A 311 24.61 -12.39 0.71
CA ILE A 311 25.33 -11.19 1.21
C ILE A 311 26.62 -11.59 1.96
N GLY A 312 26.87 -12.89 2.13
CA GLY A 312 28.07 -13.46 2.80
C GLY A 312 29.16 -13.96 1.85
N GLN A 313 29.13 -13.60 0.56
CA GLN A 313 30.23 -13.90 -0.36
C GLN A 313 30.72 -12.63 -1.05
#